data_5ac536bf825fa030cf6b3d37b28dfeb5
#
_entry.id   5ac536bf825fa030cf6b3d37b28dfeb5
#
_cell.length_a   1.000
_cell.length_b   1.000
_cell.length_c   1.000
_cell.angle_alpha   90.00
_cell.angle_beta   90.00
_cell.angle_gamma   90.00
#
_symmetry.space_group_name_H-M   'P 1'
#
loop_
_entity.id
_entity.type
_entity.pdbx_description
1 polymer ?
#
loop_
_entity_poly.entity_id
_entity_poly.type
_entity_poly.pdbx_seq_one_letter_code
_entity_poly.pdbx_strand_id
1 'polypeptide(L)' 'MLPIELRIDRAQRLLRMIEDDAPLLAMRVAPLSAEHQQSAKRHAQELALLTRTEINRLLKEKAFAEVIEPHAAD' A
#
# COMPACT_ATOMS: atom_id res chain seq x y z
N MET A 1 -3.41 -13.21 -14.71
CA MET A 1 -2.62 -12.51 -13.69
C MET A 1 -2.13 -11.20 -14.26
N LEU A 2 -2.17 -10.15 -13.47
CA LEU A 2 -1.70 -8.84 -13.90
C LEU A 2 -0.18 -8.78 -13.94
N PRO A 3 0.39 -8.05 -14.91
CA PRO A 3 1.83 -7.80 -14.92
C PRO A 3 2.27 -7.16 -13.61
N ILE A 4 3.52 -7.42 -13.22
CA ILE A 4 4.03 -6.94 -11.94
C ILE A 4 4.03 -5.40 -11.86
N GLU A 5 4.33 -4.72 -12.95
CA GLU A 5 4.30 -3.25 -13.00
C GLU A 5 2.91 -2.71 -12.69
N LEU A 6 1.87 -3.37 -13.21
CA LEU A 6 0.50 -2.95 -12.95
C LEU A 6 0.10 -3.22 -11.50
N ARG A 7 0.57 -4.32 -10.93
CA ARG A 7 0.33 -4.64 -9.52
C ARG A 7 1.00 -3.61 -8.61
N ILE A 8 2.24 -3.22 -8.92
CA ILE A 8 2.95 -2.17 -8.20
C ILE A 8 2.20 -0.85 -8.30
N ASP A 9 1.80 -0.47 -9.51
CA ASP A 9 1.08 0.78 -9.74
C ASP A 9 -0.22 0.83 -8.93
N ARG A 10 -0.97 -0.26 -8.92
CA ARG A 10 -2.22 -0.34 -8.15
C ARG A 10 -1.97 -0.23 -6.65
N ALA A 11 -0.91 -0.87 -6.15
CA ALA A 11 -0.57 -0.80 -4.74
C ALA A 11 -0.14 0.61 -4.34
N GLN A 12 0.63 1.28 -5.20
CA GLN A 12 1.05 2.66 -4.96
C GLN A 12 -0.13 3.62 -4.97
N ARG A 13 -1.08 3.42 -5.87
CA ARG A 13 -2.31 4.24 -5.90
C ARG A 13 -3.14 4.02 -4.65
N LEU A 14 -3.25 2.78 -4.19
CA LEU A 14 -3.97 2.47 -2.96
C LEU A 14 -3.33 3.17 -1.77
N LEU A 15 -2.01 3.10 -1.65
CA LEU A 15 -1.30 3.77 -0.57
C LEU A 15 -1.56 5.28 -0.60
N ARG A 16 -1.51 5.89 -1.79
CA ARG A 16 -1.78 7.32 -1.95
C ARG A 16 -3.20 7.66 -1.51
N MET A 17 -4.18 6.84 -1.87
CA MET A 17 -5.56 7.04 -1.43
C MET A 17 -5.68 6.97 0.09
N ILE A 18 -5.02 6.01 0.72
CA ILE A 18 -5.05 5.87 2.18
C ILE A 18 -4.44 7.12 2.83
N GLU A 19 -3.31 7.59 2.31
CA GLU A 19 -2.63 8.77 2.85
C GLU A 19 -3.43 10.05 2.64
N ASP A 20 -4.04 10.20 1.46
CA ASP A 20 -4.86 11.37 1.15
C ASP A 20 -6.15 11.40 1.97
N ASP A 21 -6.69 10.24 2.31
CA ASP A 21 -7.90 10.13 3.11
C ASP A 21 -7.66 10.33 4.60
N ALA A 22 -6.42 10.32 5.06
CA ALA A 22 -6.13 10.43 6.48
C ALA A 22 -6.73 11.69 7.14
N PRO A 23 -6.62 12.89 6.55
CA PRO A 23 -7.27 14.08 7.13
C PRO A 23 -8.80 13.97 7.14
N LEU A 24 -9.38 13.36 6.10
CA LEU A 24 -10.82 13.14 6.03
C LEU A 24 -11.28 12.14 7.07
N LEU A 25 -10.49 11.11 7.32
CA LEU A 25 -10.77 10.14 8.36
C LEU A 25 -10.83 10.84 9.73
N ALA A 26 -9.88 11.70 10.03
CA ALA A 26 -9.86 12.45 11.28
C ALA A 26 -11.13 13.26 11.47
N MET A 27 -11.62 13.88 10.40
CA MET A 27 -12.89 14.63 10.45
C MET A 27 -14.10 13.72 10.66
N ARG A 28 -14.12 12.58 9.98
CA ARG A 28 -15.23 11.63 10.07
C ARG A 28 -15.35 11.00 11.45
N VAL A 29 -14.22 10.76 12.11
CA VAL A 29 -14.22 10.11 13.42
C VAL A 29 -14.32 11.11 14.58
N ALA A 30 -14.26 12.41 14.30
CA ALA A 30 -14.29 13.44 15.34
C ALA A 30 -15.50 13.31 16.28
N PRO A 31 -16.72 12.99 15.80
CA PRO A 31 -17.86 12.81 16.69
C PRO A 31 -17.86 11.52 17.49
N LEU A 32 -16.94 10.60 17.22
CA LEU A 32 -16.88 9.31 17.91
C LEU A 32 -16.17 9.44 19.25
N SER A 33 -16.34 8.44 20.11
CA SER A 33 -15.60 8.37 21.37
C SER A 33 -14.10 8.30 21.09
N ALA A 34 -13.29 8.67 22.07
CA ALA A 34 -11.82 8.60 21.95
C ALA A 34 -11.36 7.20 21.59
N GLU A 35 -11.99 6.17 22.17
CA GLU A 35 -11.66 4.79 21.89
C GLU A 35 -11.92 4.43 20.42
N HIS A 36 -13.08 4.81 19.90
CA HIS A 36 -13.41 4.56 18.50
C HIS A 36 -12.53 5.36 17.55
N GLN A 37 -12.18 6.59 17.91
CA GLN A 37 -11.25 7.40 17.12
C GLN A 37 -9.88 6.72 17.01
N GLN A 38 -9.36 6.23 18.13
CA GLN A 38 -8.07 5.55 18.13
C GLN A 38 -8.11 4.25 17.34
N SER A 39 -9.19 3.49 17.48
CA SER A 39 -9.36 2.25 16.73
C SER A 39 -9.36 2.50 15.22
N ALA A 40 -10.10 3.51 14.76
CA ALA A 40 -10.17 3.85 13.35
C ALA A 40 -8.82 4.31 12.82
N LYS A 41 -8.10 5.15 13.58
CA LYS A 41 -6.77 5.64 13.19
C LYS A 41 -5.76 4.50 13.13
N ARG A 42 -5.81 3.59 14.10
CA ARG A 42 -4.94 2.42 14.13
C ARG A 42 -5.18 1.53 12.91
N HIS A 43 -6.44 1.29 12.60
CA HIS A 43 -6.79 0.49 11.42
C HIS A 43 -6.26 1.10 10.14
N ALA A 44 -6.41 2.41 9.97
CA ALA A 44 -5.89 3.10 8.80
C ALA A 44 -4.35 3.01 8.71
N GLN A 45 -3.67 3.15 9.85
CA GLN A 45 -2.22 3.01 9.92
C GLN A 45 -1.77 1.60 9.54
N GLU A 46 -2.50 0.59 10.01
CA GLU A 46 -2.21 -0.81 9.68
C GLU A 46 -2.38 -1.07 8.19
N LEU A 47 -3.44 -0.53 7.59
CA LEU A 47 -3.66 -0.66 6.15
C LEU A 47 -2.52 -0.02 5.36
N ALA A 48 -2.08 1.17 5.77
CA ALA A 48 -0.97 1.84 5.12
C ALA A 48 0.33 1.02 5.24
N LEU A 49 0.59 0.48 6.43
CA LEU A 49 1.76 -0.35 6.65
C LEU A 49 1.73 -1.61 5.80
N LEU A 50 0.60 -2.31 5.77
CA LEU A 50 0.45 -3.50 4.97
C LEU A 50 0.62 -3.20 3.48
N THR A 51 0.10 -2.07 3.03
CA THR A 51 0.24 -1.65 1.63
C THR A 51 1.69 -1.34 1.28
N ARG A 52 2.41 -0.64 2.16
CA ARG A 52 3.84 -0.38 1.96
C ARG A 52 4.65 -1.67 1.93
N THR A 53 4.33 -2.61 2.80
CA THR A 53 4.98 -3.92 2.84
C THR A 53 4.75 -4.67 1.52
N GLU A 54 3.52 -4.62 1.01
CA GLU A 54 3.19 -5.25 -0.26
C GLU A 54 3.95 -4.60 -1.43
N ILE A 55 4.04 -3.27 -1.45
CA ILE A 55 4.81 -2.56 -2.46
C ILE A 55 6.27 -3.00 -2.43
N ASN A 56 6.87 -3.05 -1.24
CA ASN A 56 8.25 -3.47 -1.10
C ASN A 56 8.46 -4.91 -1.57
N ARG A 57 7.52 -5.78 -1.27
CA ARG A 57 7.56 -7.17 -1.73
C ARG A 57 7.51 -7.23 -3.25
N LEU A 58 6.61 -6.49 -3.86
CA LEU A 58 6.47 -6.47 -5.32
C LEU A 58 7.70 -5.90 -6.00
N LEU A 59 8.30 -4.84 -5.43
CA LEU A 59 9.52 -4.26 -5.97
C LEU A 59 10.69 -5.24 -5.92
N LYS A 60 10.79 -5.99 -4.83
CA LYS A 60 11.81 -7.04 -4.70
C LYS A 60 11.57 -8.16 -5.69
N GLU A 61 10.33 -8.57 -5.85
CA GLU A 61 9.95 -9.60 -6.82
C GLU A 61 10.31 -9.18 -8.23
N LYS A 62 10.03 -7.93 -8.57
CA LYS A 62 10.37 -7.38 -9.88
C LYS A 62 11.90 -7.36 -10.09
N ALA A 63 12.64 -6.86 -9.10
CA ALA A 63 14.09 -6.79 -9.18
C ALA A 63 14.70 -8.19 -9.31
N PHE A 64 14.19 -9.15 -8.56
CA PHE A 64 14.64 -10.53 -8.63
C PHE A 64 14.39 -11.13 -10.02
N ALA A 65 13.22 -10.92 -10.58
CA ALA A 65 12.89 -11.41 -11.90
C ALA A 65 13.79 -10.80 -12.98
N GLU A 66 14.10 -9.51 -12.86
CA GLU A 66 15.00 -8.83 -13.81
C GLU A 66 16.43 -9.36 -13.74
N VAL A 67 16.87 -9.77 -12.54
CA VAL A 67 18.23 -10.30 -12.35
C VAL A 67 18.37 -11.73 -12.87
N ILE A 68 17.39 -12.58 -12.58
CA ILE A 68 17.47 -13.99 -12.91
C ILE A 68 16.90 -14.34 -14.28
N GLU A 69 16.13 -13.43 -14.86
CA GLU A 69 15.56 -13.65 -16.17
C GLU A 69 16.68 -13.78 -17.19
N PRO A 70 16.75 -14.89 -17.91
CA PRO A 70 17.79 -15.02 -18.92
C PRO A 70 17.58 -13.99 -20.01
N HIS A 71 18.61 -13.25 -20.30
CA HIS A 71 18.58 -12.33 -21.41
C HIS A 71 18.57 -13.14 -22.69
N ALA A 72 17.48 -13.07 -23.40
CA ALA A 72 17.28 -13.89 -24.58
C ALA A 72 18.39 -13.69 -25.62
N ALA A 73 19.04 -12.56 -25.57
CA ALA A 73 20.14 -12.29 -26.48
C ALA A 73 21.35 -13.20 -26.27
N ASP A 74 21.43 -13.82 -25.17
CA ASP A 74 22.53 -14.70 -24.83
C ASP A 74 22.43 -16.09 -25.51
#